data_3e149295d21b13dc1e556f51be768f44
#
_entry.id   3e149295d21b13dc1e556f51be768f44
#
_cell.length_a   1.000
_cell.length_b   1.000
_cell.length_c   1.000
_cell.angle_alpha   90.00
_cell.angle_beta   90.00
_cell.angle_gamma   90.00
#
_symmetry.space_group_name_H-M   'P 1'
#
loop_
_entity.id
_entity.type
_entity.pdbx_description
1 polymer ?
#
loop_
_entity_poly.entity_id
_entity_poly.type
_entity_poly.pdbx_seq_one_letter_code
_entity_poly.pdbx_strand_id
1 'polypeptide(L)'
;MEKRLEHNLGTMVFKTLREDINGYLERDPAARGAFEVILCYPGFHALITYRFCHWLWKKRIFLSGRFLAHLGRILTGIEIHPGAEIGKRFVIDH
;
A
#
# COMPACT_ATOMS: atom_id res chain seq x y z
N MET A 1 25.02 -6.50 -5.60
CA MET A 1 24.63 -5.66 -4.47
C MET A 1 23.30 -4.95 -4.69
N GLU A 2 23.08 -4.36 -5.85
CA GLU A 2 21.80 -3.72 -6.19
C GLU A 2 20.63 -4.70 -6.21
N LYS A 3 20.81 -5.90 -6.78
CA LYS A 3 19.75 -6.94 -6.81
C LYS A 3 19.35 -7.38 -5.41
N ARG A 4 20.29 -7.41 -4.49
CA ARG A 4 20.02 -7.79 -3.11
C ARG A 4 19.20 -6.75 -2.36
N LEU A 5 19.50 -5.47 -2.59
CA LEU A 5 18.74 -4.37 -2.03
C LEU A 5 17.31 -4.32 -2.59
N GLU A 6 17.15 -4.55 -3.91
CA GLU A 6 15.84 -4.60 -4.54
C GLU A 6 14.99 -5.75 -4.00
N HIS A 7 15.58 -6.93 -3.82
CA HIS A 7 14.91 -8.07 -3.24
C HIS A 7 14.49 -7.79 -1.79
N ASN A 8 15.37 -7.16 -0.99
CA ASN A 8 15.05 -6.81 0.39
C ASN A 8 13.93 -5.77 0.48
N LEU A 9 13.93 -4.78 -0.41
CA LEU A 9 12.88 -3.76 -0.46
C LEU A 9 11.53 -4.39 -0.85
N GLY A 10 11.51 -5.27 -1.84
CA GLY A 10 10.31 -6.00 -2.21
C GLY A 10 9.76 -6.85 -1.07
N THR A 11 10.65 -7.55 -0.37
CA THR A 11 10.28 -8.35 0.81
C THR A 11 9.72 -7.46 1.91
N MET A 12 10.30 -6.28 2.13
CA MET A 12 9.80 -5.32 3.11
C MET A 12 8.41 -4.80 2.74
N VAL A 13 8.14 -4.56 1.45
CA VAL A 13 6.81 -4.14 1.00
C VAL A 13 5.79 -5.22 1.31
N PHE A 14 6.07 -6.48 1.02
CA PHE A 14 5.16 -7.58 1.33
C PHE A 14 4.91 -7.73 2.83
N LYS A 15 5.95 -7.60 3.66
CA LYS A 15 5.80 -7.63 5.12
C LYS A 15 4.91 -6.49 5.60
N THR A 16 5.09 -5.31 5.05
CA THR A 16 4.30 -4.14 5.42
C THR A 16 2.84 -4.33 5.02
N LEU A 17 2.57 -4.87 3.82
CA LEU A 17 1.21 -5.16 3.39
C LEU A 17 0.53 -6.19 4.31
N ARG A 18 1.27 -7.19 4.75
CA ARG A 18 0.76 -8.18 5.69
C ARG A 18 0.37 -7.53 7.01
N GLU A 19 1.19 -6.62 7.53
CA GLU A 19 0.88 -5.86 8.73
C GLU A 19 -0.33 -4.94 8.53
N ASP A 20 -0.46 -4.34 7.36
CA ASP A 20 -1.63 -3.52 7.03
C ASP A 20 -2.90 -4.35 7.05
N ILE A 21 -2.88 -5.56 6.49
CA ILE A 21 -4.03 -6.50 6.55
C ILE A 21 -4.38 -6.79 8.00
N ASN A 22 -3.40 -7.10 8.83
CA ASN A 22 -3.62 -7.37 10.24
C ASN A 22 -4.22 -6.16 10.96
N GLY A 23 -3.79 -4.95 10.59
CA GLY A 23 -4.38 -3.72 11.12
C GLY A 23 -5.86 -3.61 10.83
N TYR A 24 -6.29 -3.94 9.61
CA TYR A 24 -7.71 -3.96 9.25
C TYR A 24 -8.48 -5.01 10.04
N LEU A 25 -7.92 -6.21 10.17
CA LEU A 25 -8.57 -7.29 10.90
C LEU A 25 -8.77 -6.97 12.38
N GLU A 26 -7.84 -6.23 12.98
CA GLU A 26 -7.91 -5.86 14.39
C GLU A 26 -8.85 -4.69 14.65
N ARG A 27 -8.90 -3.71 13.72
CA ARG A 27 -9.58 -2.43 13.96
C ARG A 27 -10.97 -2.33 13.37
N ASP A 28 -11.27 -3.12 12.34
CA ASP A 28 -12.57 -3.09 11.69
C ASP A 28 -13.38 -4.34 12.09
N PRO A 29 -14.40 -4.19 12.94
CA PRO A 29 -15.21 -5.34 13.35
C PRO A 29 -16.00 -5.96 12.20
N ALA A 30 -16.17 -5.25 11.08
CA ALA A 30 -16.83 -5.79 9.89
C ALA A 30 -15.91 -6.70 9.07
N ALA A 31 -14.60 -6.64 9.27
CA ALA A 31 -13.66 -7.46 8.53
C ALA A 31 -13.69 -8.90 9.01
N ARG A 32 -14.03 -9.84 8.12
CA ARG A 32 -14.19 -11.27 8.46
C ARG A 32 -12.93 -12.08 8.23
N GLY A 33 -12.00 -11.59 7.42
CA GLY A 33 -10.77 -12.30 7.14
C GLY A 33 -9.93 -11.57 6.12
N ALA A 34 -8.70 -12.06 5.92
CA ALA A 34 -7.72 -11.43 5.05
C ALA A 34 -8.21 -11.33 3.60
N PHE A 35 -8.90 -12.35 3.09
CA PHE A 35 -9.43 -12.31 1.72
C PHE A 35 -10.44 -11.20 1.52
N GLU A 36 -11.30 -10.98 2.50
CA GLU A 36 -12.29 -9.90 2.42
C GLU A 36 -11.61 -8.54 2.38
N VAL A 37 -10.56 -8.33 3.21
CA VAL A 37 -9.79 -7.08 3.20
C VAL A 37 -9.13 -6.88 1.84
N ILE A 38 -8.49 -7.91 1.29
CA ILE A 38 -7.79 -7.81 0.01
C ILE A 38 -8.76 -7.51 -1.14
N LEU A 39 -9.93 -8.13 -1.15
CA LEU A 39 -10.86 -8.03 -2.28
C LEU A 39 -11.83 -6.86 -2.18
N CYS A 40 -12.26 -6.50 -0.97
CA CYS A 40 -13.42 -5.64 -0.80
C CYS A 40 -13.16 -4.28 -0.16
N TYR A 41 -11.94 -4.03 0.31
CA TYR A 41 -11.65 -2.78 1.02
C TYR A 41 -10.89 -1.80 0.12
N PRO A 42 -11.57 -0.74 -0.39
CA PRO A 42 -10.88 0.29 -1.20
C PRO A 42 -9.76 0.98 -0.45
N GLY A 43 -9.90 1.19 0.85
CA GLY A 43 -8.84 1.76 1.67
C GLY A 43 -7.58 0.92 1.65
N PHE A 44 -7.72 -0.41 1.71
CA PHE A 44 -6.58 -1.31 1.60
C PHE A 44 -6.00 -1.29 0.19
N HIS A 45 -6.84 -1.24 -0.85
CA HIS A 45 -6.37 -1.11 -2.24
C HIS A 45 -5.53 0.17 -2.41
N ALA A 46 -5.96 1.27 -1.80
CA ALA A 46 -5.21 2.52 -1.82
C ALA A 46 -3.86 2.36 -1.11
N LEU A 47 -3.82 1.65 0.01
CA LEU A 47 -2.57 1.38 0.71
C LEU A 47 -1.61 0.52 -0.10
N ILE A 48 -2.11 -0.53 -0.77
CA ILE A 48 -1.29 -1.36 -1.65
C ILE A 48 -0.66 -0.49 -2.73
N THR A 49 -1.48 0.30 -3.41
CA THR A 49 -1.01 1.21 -4.47
C THR A 49 0.02 2.18 -3.91
N TYR A 50 -0.27 2.78 -2.76
CA TYR A 50 0.68 3.69 -2.11
C TYR A 50 2.02 3.00 -1.81
N ARG A 51 2.01 1.78 -1.26
CA ARG A 51 3.26 1.08 -0.92
C ARG A 51 4.15 0.88 -2.14
N PHE A 52 3.57 0.49 -3.28
CA PHE A 52 4.33 0.35 -4.52
C PHE A 52 4.77 1.70 -5.08
N CYS A 53 3.90 2.71 -5.05
CA CYS A 53 4.25 4.06 -5.51
C CYS A 53 5.36 4.67 -4.66
N HIS A 54 5.30 4.46 -3.35
CA HIS A 54 6.32 4.95 -2.42
C HIS A 54 7.66 4.27 -2.66
N TRP A 55 7.64 2.97 -2.95
CA TRP A 55 8.85 2.24 -3.32
C TRP A 55 9.48 2.81 -4.59
N LEU A 56 8.67 3.07 -5.63
CA LEU A 56 9.14 3.73 -6.85
C LEU A 56 9.68 5.13 -6.56
N TRP A 57 9.01 5.87 -5.69
CA TRP A 57 9.43 7.20 -5.27
C TRP A 57 10.80 7.17 -4.61
N LYS A 58 11.03 6.24 -3.71
CA LYS A 58 12.32 6.07 -3.05
C LYS A 58 13.43 5.70 -4.02
N LYS A 59 13.10 5.01 -5.10
CA LYS A 59 14.05 4.69 -6.17
C LYS A 59 14.22 5.83 -7.18
N ARG A 60 13.63 6.98 -6.94
CA ARG A 60 13.65 8.16 -7.80
C ARG A 60 12.98 7.93 -9.17
N ILE A 61 12.11 6.95 -9.28
CA ILE A 61 11.27 6.74 -10.46
C ILE A 61 9.98 7.54 -10.25
N PHE A 62 10.10 8.86 -10.24
CA PHE A 62 9.03 9.75 -9.79
C PHE A 62 7.82 9.76 -10.72
N LEU A 63 8.06 9.79 -12.02
CA LEU A 63 6.98 9.86 -12.99
C LEU A 63 6.09 8.62 -12.91
N SER A 64 6.70 7.43 -12.90
CA SER A 64 5.95 6.18 -12.78
C SER A 64 5.22 6.08 -11.45
N GLY A 65 5.85 6.51 -10.35
CA GLY A 65 5.21 6.53 -9.04
C GLY A 65 3.98 7.43 -9.01
N ARG A 66 4.08 8.62 -9.58
CA ARG A 66 2.94 9.55 -9.65
C ARG A 66 1.84 9.06 -10.58
N PHE A 67 2.22 8.48 -11.71
CA PHE A 67 1.23 7.94 -12.66
C PHE A 67 0.46 6.78 -12.03
N LEU A 68 1.14 5.87 -11.37
CA LEU A 68 0.50 4.76 -10.69
C LEU A 68 -0.41 5.23 -9.55
N ALA A 69 0.03 6.25 -8.79
CA ALA A 69 -0.79 6.86 -7.76
C ALA A 69 -2.07 7.48 -8.34
N HIS A 70 -1.96 8.11 -9.51
CA HIS A 70 -3.10 8.67 -10.21
C HIS A 70 -4.11 7.61 -10.62
N LEU A 71 -3.63 6.47 -11.16
CA LEU A 71 -4.49 5.34 -11.49
C LEU A 71 -5.17 4.79 -10.24
N GLY A 72 -4.42 4.68 -9.15
CA GLY A 72 -4.97 4.23 -7.87
C GLY A 72 -6.09 5.14 -7.38
N ARG A 73 -5.94 6.46 -7.53
CA ARG A 73 -6.98 7.41 -7.17
C ARG A 73 -8.26 7.20 -8.00
N ILE A 74 -8.11 6.97 -9.30
CA ILE A 74 -9.26 6.72 -10.17
C ILE A 74 -10.00 5.45 -9.75
N LEU A 75 -9.25 4.39 -9.41
CA LEU A 75 -9.84 3.09 -9.06
C LEU A 75 -10.44 3.05 -7.65
N THR A 76 -9.83 3.73 -6.70
CA THR A 76 -10.23 3.65 -5.28
C THR A 76 -10.97 4.88 -4.79
N GLY A 77 -10.85 6.00 -5.48
CA GLY A 77 -11.35 7.29 -5.00
C GLY A 77 -10.51 7.91 -3.89
N ILE A 78 -9.35 7.31 -3.58
CA ILE A 78 -8.47 7.76 -2.49
C ILE A 78 -7.14 8.18 -3.08
N GLU A 79 -6.69 9.37 -2.71
CA GLU A 79 -5.40 9.90 -3.17
C GLU A 79 -4.39 9.91 -2.03
N ILE A 80 -3.24 9.27 -2.25
CA ILE A 80 -2.11 9.32 -1.32
C ILE A 80 -0.87 9.68 -2.14
N HIS A 81 -0.22 10.79 -1.77
CA HIS A 81 0.99 11.19 -2.46
C HIS A 81 2.08 10.13 -2.29
N PRO A 82 2.79 9.72 -3.37
CA PRO A 82 3.78 8.65 -3.27
C PRO A 82 4.96 8.98 -2.35
N GLY A 83 5.24 10.26 -2.13
CA GLY A 83 6.29 10.68 -1.20
C GLY A 83 5.86 10.73 0.26
N ALA A 84 4.59 10.51 0.58
CA ALA A 84 4.12 10.52 1.97
C ALA A 84 4.75 9.39 2.77
N GLU A 85 5.04 9.64 4.04
CA GLU A 85 5.57 8.64 4.95
C GLU A 85 4.44 8.08 5.81
N ILE A 86 4.04 6.85 5.54
CA ILE A 86 2.96 6.18 6.28
C ILE A 86 3.50 4.91 6.92
N GLY A 87 3.33 4.80 8.22
CA GLY A 87 3.75 3.64 8.98
C GLY A 87 2.92 2.40 8.71
N LYS A 88 3.30 1.31 9.36
CA LYS A 88 2.60 0.02 9.26
C LYS A 88 1.25 0.09 9.97
N ARG A 89 0.33 -0.79 9.57
CA ARG A 89 -0.96 -0.98 10.22
C ARG A 89 -1.87 0.24 10.13
N PHE A 90 -1.60 1.11 9.18
CA PHE A 90 -2.47 2.25 8.89
C PHE A 90 -3.77 1.74 8.27
N VAL A 91 -4.89 2.25 8.73
CA VAL A 91 -6.21 1.83 8.26
C VAL A 91 -6.96 3.04 7.72
N ILE A 92 -7.49 2.91 6.51
CA ILE A 92 -8.39 3.89 5.91
C ILE A 92 -9.78 3.29 6.00
N ASP A 93 -10.61 3.89 6.84
CA ASP A 93 -11.98 3.47 7.05
C ASP A 93 -12.89 4.12 6.00
N HIS A 94 -14.02 3.55 5.77
CA HIS A 94 -15.03 3.84 4.76
C HIS A 94 -15.01 5.21 4.10
#